data_67d545e9a6bef1e73549c5934a581a22
#
_entry.id   67d545e9a6bef1e73549c5934a581a22
#
_cell.length_a   1.000
_cell.length_b   1.000
_cell.length_c   1.000
_cell.angle_alpha   90.00
_cell.angle_beta   90.00
_cell.angle_gamma   90.00
#
_symmetry.space_group_name_H-M   'P 1'
#
loop_
_entity.id
_entity.type
_entity.pdbx_description
1 polymer ?
#
loop_
_entity_poly.entity_id
_entity_poly.type
_entity_poly.pdbx_seq_one_letter_code
_entity_poly.pdbx_strand_id
1 'polypeptide(L)'
;MNLTTKQKQYLKGLAHSLKPVVMLGQHGLTEGVLAEIDAALAHHELIKVRVAGEDRETKQLIAQAILRESRAEQVQMMGNMLTLFRQAEESKFNLP
;
A
#
# COMPACT_ATOMS: atom_id res chain seq x y z
N MET A 1 12.35 -4.50 5.63
CA MET A 1 11.56 -5.26 6.62
C MET A 1 10.66 -6.26 5.92
N ASN A 2 10.60 -7.47 6.44
CA ASN A 2 9.68 -8.50 5.92
C ASN A 2 8.62 -8.79 6.97
N LEU A 3 7.37 -8.57 6.60
CA LEU A 3 6.26 -8.82 7.52
C LEU A 3 5.99 -10.32 7.66
N THR A 4 5.81 -10.76 8.90
CA THR A 4 5.36 -12.14 9.16
C THR A 4 3.87 -12.26 8.83
N THR A 5 3.39 -13.49 8.72
CA THR A 5 1.96 -13.74 8.50
C THR A 5 1.12 -13.12 9.62
N LYS A 6 1.59 -13.26 10.85
CA LYS A 6 0.90 -12.70 12.02
C LYS A 6 0.83 -11.18 11.96
N GLN A 7 1.94 -10.54 11.56
CA GLN A 7 1.98 -9.09 11.39
C GLN A 7 1.06 -8.62 10.28
N LYS A 8 1.02 -9.34 9.16
CA LYS A 8 0.11 -9.02 8.05
C LYS A 8 -1.35 -9.11 8.49
N GLN A 9 -1.71 -10.16 9.25
CA GLN A 9 -3.08 -10.31 9.74
C GLN A 9 -3.47 -9.17 10.67
N TYR A 10 -2.56 -8.76 11.54
CA TYR A 10 -2.78 -7.63 12.44
C TYR A 10 -3.02 -6.36 11.63
N LEU A 11 -2.17 -6.07 10.64
CA LEU A 11 -2.30 -4.88 9.81
C LEU A 11 -3.55 -4.92 8.93
N LYS A 12 -3.95 -6.09 8.44
CA LYS A 12 -5.22 -6.24 7.70
C LYS A 12 -6.41 -5.81 8.55
N GLY A 13 -6.40 -6.22 9.81
CA GLY A 13 -7.47 -5.85 10.75
C GLY A 13 -7.56 -4.35 10.93
N LEU A 14 -6.41 -3.70 11.12
CA LEU A 14 -6.38 -2.24 11.27
C LEU A 14 -6.80 -1.55 9.98
N ALA A 15 -6.40 -2.09 8.83
CA ALA A 15 -6.69 -1.48 7.53
C ALA A 15 -8.14 -1.64 7.10
N HIS A 16 -8.89 -2.55 7.71
CA HIS A 16 -10.25 -2.85 7.31
C HIS A 16 -11.14 -1.59 7.26
N SER A 17 -10.97 -0.68 8.19
CA SER A 17 -11.76 0.55 8.27
C SER A 17 -11.17 1.71 7.48
N LEU A 18 -9.98 1.55 6.93
CA LEU A 18 -9.33 2.63 6.18
C LEU A 18 -9.91 2.78 4.78
N LYS A 19 -9.94 4.02 4.32
CA LYS A 19 -10.30 4.34 2.94
C LYS A 19 -9.02 4.57 2.15
N PRO A 20 -9.05 4.40 0.81
CA PRO A 20 -7.87 4.67 0.01
C PRO A 20 -7.50 6.14 0.08
N VAL A 21 -6.20 6.42 0.27
CA VAL A 21 -5.68 7.79 0.32
C VAL A 21 -5.05 8.22 -1.00
N VAL A 22 -4.76 7.24 -1.86
CA VAL A 22 -4.25 7.48 -3.21
C VAL A 22 -5.05 6.63 -4.18
N MET A 23 -5.41 7.21 -5.31
CA MET A 23 -6.14 6.49 -6.37
C MET A 23 -5.40 6.69 -7.68
N LEU A 24 -5.11 5.59 -8.38
CA LEU A 24 -4.53 5.69 -9.71
C LEU A 24 -5.60 6.12 -10.71
N GLY A 25 -5.28 7.17 -11.48
CA GLY A 25 -6.15 7.66 -12.52
C GLY A 25 -5.90 6.94 -13.84
N GLN A 26 -6.45 7.50 -14.92
CA GLN A 26 -6.35 6.89 -16.24
C GLN A 26 -4.92 6.81 -16.78
N HIS A 27 -4.01 7.60 -16.25
CA HIS A 27 -2.61 7.57 -16.64
C HIS A 27 -1.81 6.52 -15.87
N GLY A 28 -2.46 5.81 -14.97
CA GLY A 28 -1.82 4.73 -14.21
C GLY A 28 -0.83 5.24 -13.19
N LEU A 29 0.28 4.51 -13.07
CA LEU A 29 1.34 4.84 -12.10
C LEU A 29 2.29 5.88 -12.70
N THR A 30 2.22 7.11 -12.18
CA THR A 30 3.07 8.22 -12.60
C THR A 30 4.02 8.60 -11.47
N GLU A 31 5.00 9.45 -11.78
CA GLU A 31 5.91 9.98 -10.75
C GLU A 31 5.14 10.75 -9.69
N GLY A 32 4.10 11.50 -10.10
CA GLY A 32 3.25 12.23 -9.16
C GLY A 32 2.52 11.31 -8.21
N VAL A 33 1.98 10.20 -8.73
CA VAL A 33 1.29 9.21 -7.90
C VAL A 33 2.27 8.54 -6.95
N LEU A 34 3.49 8.21 -7.41
CA LEU A 34 4.52 7.64 -6.55
C LEU A 34 4.89 8.59 -5.42
N ALA A 35 4.98 9.90 -5.72
CA ALA A 35 5.26 10.91 -4.70
C ALA A 35 4.13 10.99 -3.67
N GLU A 36 2.87 10.89 -4.12
CA GLU A 36 1.73 10.85 -3.20
C GLU A 36 1.77 9.64 -2.29
N ILE A 37 2.11 8.47 -2.85
CA ILE A 37 2.22 7.24 -2.07
C ILE A 37 3.32 7.37 -1.03
N ASP A 38 4.47 7.89 -1.43
CA ASP A 38 5.60 8.08 -0.52
C ASP A 38 5.24 9.00 0.63
N ALA A 39 4.61 10.13 0.33
CA ALA A 39 4.17 11.08 1.35
C ALA A 39 3.14 10.46 2.30
N ALA A 40 2.18 9.71 1.74
CA ALA A 40 1.15 9.06 2.54
C ALA A 40 1.76 8.01 3.48
N LEU A 41 2.72 7.21 2.99
CA LEU A 41 3.41 6.22 3.82
C LEU A 41 4.24 6.89 4.92
N ALA A 42 4.91 7.99 4.61
CA ALA A 42 5.70 8.72 5.60
C ALA A 42 4.80 9.25 6.72
N HIS A 43 3.58 9.64 6.39
CA HIS A 43 2.65 10.24 7.34
C HIS A 43 1.83 9.19 8.11
N HIS A 44 1.35 8.15 7.42
CA HIS A 44 0.41 7.18 7.99
C HIS A 44 0.99 5.80 8.25
N GLU A 45 2.08 5.42 7.62
CA GLU A 45 2.72 4.09 7.64
C GLU A 45 1.85 3.00 6.99
N LEU A 46 0.57 2.93 7.31
CA LEU A 46 -0.38 1.95 6.76
C LEU A 46 -1.40 2.69 5.90
N ILE A 47 -1.46 2.35 4.62
CA ILE A 47 -2.36 3.02 3.68
C ILE A 47 -3.01 2.02 2.72
N LYS A 48 -4.09 2.46 2.09
CA LYS A 48 -4.70 1.78 0.97
C LYS A 48 -4.54 2.64 -0.29
N VAL A 49 -4.24 1.97 -1.39
CA VAL A 49 -4.15 2.58 -2.72
C VAL A 49 -5.15 1.88 -3.63
N ARG A 50 -5.97 2.66 -4.31
CA ARG A 50 -6.93 2.09 -5.26
C ARG A 50 -6.30 1.97 -6.64
N VAL A 51 -6.28 0.74 -7.16
CA VAL A 51 -5.75 0.40 -8.48
C VAL A 51 -6.90 -0.17 -9.29
N ALA A 52 -7.74 0.71 -9.86
CA ALA A 52 -8.95 0.31 -10.56
C ALA A 52 -8.77 0.36 -12.08
N GLY A 53 -9.67 -0.30 -12.79
CA GLY A 53 -9.75 -0.17 -14.24
C GLY A 53 -8.84 -1.09 -15.04
N GLU A 54 -8.06 -1.93 -14.36
CA GLU A 54 -7.10 -2.82 -15.01
C GLU A 54 -7.46 -4.28 -14.79
N ASP A 55 -6.94 -5.16 -15.66
CA ASP A 55 -7.10 -6.58 -15.43
C ASP A 55 -6.21 -7.03 -14.26
N ARG A 56 -6.44 -8.25 -13.79
CA ARG A 56 -5.75 -8.77 -12.62
C ARG A 56 -4.23 -8.78 -12.78
N GLU A 57 -3.75 -9.20 -13.93
CA GLU A 57 -2.31 -9.28 -14.19
C GLU A 57 -1.68 -7.90 -14.18
N THR A 58 -2.29 -6.94 -14.84
CA THR A 58 -1.80 -5.56 -14.87
C THR A 58 -1.81 -4.94 -13.47
N LYS A 59 -2.87 -5.19 -12.69
CA LYS A 59 -2.91 -4.70 -11.31
C LYS A 59 -1.78 -5.25 -10.47
N GLN A 60 -1.43 -6.52 -10.64
CA GLN A 60 -0.32 -7.12 -9.91
C GLN A 60 1.03 -6.51 -10.31
N LEU A 61 1.21 -6.24 -11.60
CA LEU A 61 2.44 -5.58 -12.06
C LEU A 61 2.56 -4.17 -11.51
N ILE A 62 1.46 -3.44 -11.47
CA ILE A 62 1.42 -2.10 -10.89
C ILE A 62 1.76 -2.16 -9.39
N ALA A 63 1.16 -3.12 -8.69
CA ALA A 63 1.43 -3.31 -7.25
C ALA A 63 2.92 -3.60 -7.00
N GLN A 64 3.53 -4.47 -7.80
CA GLN A 64 4.94 -4.77 -7.68
C GLN A 64 5.82 -3.54 -7.91
N ALA A 65 5.45 -2.71 -8.90
CA ALA A 65 6.18 -1.48 -9.17
C ALA A 65 6.07 -0.50 -8.00
N ILE A 66 4.87 -0.37 -7.42
CA ILE A 66 4.66 0.48 -6.25
C ILE A 66 5.51 0.02 -5.07
N LEU A 67 5.52 -1.29 -4.80
CA LEU A 67 6.31 -1.85 -3.70
C LEU A 67 7.80 -1.58 -3.89
N ARG A 68 8.30 -1.80 -5.10
CA ARG A 68 9.71 -1.59 -5.40
C ARG A 68 10.12 -0.13 -5.23
N GLU A 69 9.31 0.79 -5.77
CA GLU A 69 9.65 2.21 -5.74
C GLU A 69 9.43 2.85 -4.38
N SER A 70 8.44 2.41 -3.65
CA SER A 70 8.10 2.98 -2.33
C SER A 70 8.82 2.30 -1.17
N ARG A 71 9.41 1.14 -1.43
CA ARG A 71 10.04 0.29 -0.40
C ARG A 71 9.05 -0.15 0.68
N ALA A 72 7.78 -0.19 0.33
CA ALA A 72 6.74 -0.65 1.25
C ALA A 72 6.58 -2.16 1.16
N GLU A 73 5.90 -2.72 2.16
CA GLU A 73 5.53 -4.12 2.18
C GLU A 73 4.06 -4.25 1.80
N GLN A 74 3.73 -5.28 1.04
CA GLN A 74 2.35 -5.56 0.72
C GLN A 74 1.69 -6.27 1.89
N VAL A 75 0.63 -5.68 2.41
CA VAL A 75 -0.17 -6.31 3.45
C VAL A 75 -1.26 -7.18 2.80
N GLN A 76 -1.92 -6.63 1.78
CA GLN A 76 -3.01 -7.33 1.11
C GLN A 76 -3.29 -6.68 -0.25
N MET A 77 -3.71 -7.50 -1.20
CA MET A 77 -4.29 -7.03 -2.45
C MET A 77 -5.65 -7.69 -2.57
N MET A 78 -6.70 -6.91 -2.49
CA MET A 78 -8.07 -7.42 -2.56
C MET A 78 -8.85 -6.60 -3.56
N GLY A 79 -9.27 -7.21 -4.65
CA GLY A 79 -9.97 -6.52 -5.72
C GLY A 79 -9.12 -5.37 -6.25
N ASN A 80 -9.63 -4.15 -6.15
CA ASN A 80 -8.93 -2.96 -6.61
C ASN A 80 -8.13 -2.26 -5.50
N MET A 81 -8.09 -2.83 -4.30
CA MET A 81 -7.43 -2.20 -3.16
C MET A 81 -6.12 -2.86 -2.82
N LEU A 82 -5.06 -2.08 -2.83
CA LEU A 82 -3.73 -2.50 -2.39
C LEU A 82 -3.46 -1.88 -1.03
N THR A 83 -3.21 -2.73 -0.04
CA THR A 83 -2.87 -2.27 1.32
C THR A 83 -1.37 -2.39 1.49
N LEU A 84 -0.75 -1.28 1.87
CA LEU A 84 0.71 -1.14 2.00
C LEU A 84 1.08 -0.70 3.41
N PHE A 85 2.26 -1.15 3.84
CA PHE A 85 2.83 -0.73 5.11
C PHE A 85 4.31 -0.42 4.95
N ARG A 86 4.75 0.72 5.49
CA ARG A 86 6.17 1.08 5.59
C ARG A 86 6.39 1.69 6.96
N GLN A 87 7.15 0.99 7.80
CA GLN A 87 7.38 1.41 9.17
C GLN A 87 8.28 2.65 9.22
N ALA A 88 7.85 3.66 9.98
CA ALA A 88 8.65 4.86 10.21
C ALA A 88 9.64 4.61 11.35
N GLU A 89 10.66 5.47 11.48
CA GLU A 89 11.61 5.39 12.59
C GLU A 89 10.89 5.46 13.94
N GLU A 90 9.94 6.40 14.05
CA GLU A 90 9.09 6.51 15.23
C GLU A 90 7.71 5.98 14.88
N SER A 91 7.62 4.66 14.80
CA SER A 91 6.39 4.01 14.35
C SER A 91 5.26 4.18 15.38
N LYS A 92 4.05 4.41 14.86
CA LYS A 92 2.84 4.44 15.66
C LYS A 92 2.29 3.05 15.91
N PHE A 93 2.86 2.04 15.25
CA PHE A 93 2.35 0.66 15.29
C PHE A 93 3.23 -0.22 16.15
N ASN A 94 2.58 -0.98 17.03
CA ASN A 94 3.24 -2.02 17.82
C ASN A 94 2.94 -3.35 17.16
N LEU A 95 3.82 -3.80 16.27
CA LEU A 95 3.63 -5.03 15.54
C LEU A 95 3.82 -6.24 16.45
N PRO A 96 2.94 -7.26 16.33
CA PRO A 96 3.10 -8.48 17.10
C PRO A 96 4.31 -9.32 16.67
#